data_571c83d7f0afe0aab755a9c7c09fc2b2
#
_entry.id   571c83d7f0afe0aab755a9c7c09fc2b2
#
_cell.length_a   1.000
_cell.length_b   1.000
_cell.length_c   1.000
_cell.angle_alpha   90.00
_cell.angle_beta   90.00
_cell.angle_gamma   90.00
#
_symmetry.space_group_name_H-M   'P 1'
#
loop_
_entity.id
_entity.type
_entity.pdbx_description
1 polymer ?
#
loop_
_entity_poly.entity_id
_entity_poly.type
_entity_poly.pdbx_seq_one_letter_code
_entity_poly.pdbx_strand_id
1 'polypeptide(L)'
;MTRRFDAVLFDAGGVFILPDPVAMSTAVAPFGGDASIPSLMRAHYAGMARLDRFAAQHDKDTIDSFSWEPYREAYMESVGVPEVDRPAAQERARKMFSPFLWRFPIDDSVAALWRLHLSGLPIGIVSNASGQVEATLASQCVCQVGSGAGVPVLIVTDSHAVGVAKPHPGVFADAIALLNSRGIATDRIAYVGDSFVNDVGGARNAGLHPLLLDPYDDHVDFDCERITSVHDVANFV
;
A
#
# COMPACT_ATOMS: atom_id res chain seq x y z
N MET A 1 6.94 -23.55 15.69
CA MET A 1 7.85 -22.45 15.31
C MET A 1 7.59 -21.30 16.27
N THR A 2 8.62 -20.60 16.72
CA THR A 2 8.45 -19.42 17.58
C THR A 2 7.92 -18.28 16.71
N ARG A 3 6.80 -17.70 17.10
CA ARG A 3 6.19 -16.53 16.47
C ARG A 3 7.20 -15.37 16.43
N ARG A 4 7.46 -14.81 15.25
CA ARG A 4 8.43 -13.72 15.07
C ARG A 4 7.82 -12.37 15.43
N PHE A 5 6.54 -12.15 15.10
CA PHE A 5 5.80 -10.92 15.40
C PHE A 5 4.52 -11.22 16.17
N ASP A 6 4.13 -10.30 17.04
CA ASP A 6 2.95 -10.40 17.89
C ASP A 6 1.80 -9.51 17.41
N ALA A 7 2.06 -8.61 16.47
CA ALA A 7 1.07 -7.78 15.79
C ALA A 7 1.55 -7.43 14.38
N VAL A 8 0.62 -7.03 13.51
CA VAL A 8 0.93 -6.53 12.16
C VAL A 8 0.14 -5.26 11.88
N LEU A 9 0.85 -4.26 11.40
CA LEU A 9 0.27 -3.06 10.80
C LEU A 9 0.42 -3.15 9.26
N PHE A 10 -0.54 -2.62 8.53
CA PHE A 10 -0.54 -2.66 7.07
C PHE A 10 -0.76 -1.26 6.49
N ASP A 11 -0.20 -1.00 5.30
CA ASP A 11 -0.73 0.02 4.42
C ASP A 11 -2.09 -0.41 3.85
N ALA A 12 -2.81 0.53 3.25
CA ALA A 12 -4.07 0.27 2.56
C ALA A 12 -3.88 0.17 1.04
N GLY A 13 -3.27 1.21 0.44
CA GLY A 13 -3.00 1.28 -1.00
C GLY A 13 -1.98 0.24 -1.43
N GLY A 14 -2.18 -0.42 -2.57
CA GLY A 14 -1.29 -1.48 -3.04
C GLY A 14 -1.30 -2.78 -2.20
N VAL A 15 -1.85 -2.74 -0.98
CA VAL A 15 -1.97 -3.92 -0.11
C VAL A 15 -3.37 -4.50 -0.13
N PHE A 16 -4.40 -3.67 0.09
CA PHE A 16 -5.81 -4.10 0.13
C PHE A 16 -6.67 -3.45 -0.93
N ILE A 17 -6.30 -2.26 -1.40
CA ILE A 17 -7.05 -1.51 -2.42
C ILE A 17 -6.10 -0.97 -3.49
N LEU A 18 -6.59 -0.98 -4.72
CA LEU A 18 -5.91 -0.46 -5.92
C LEU A 18 -6.70 0.70 -6.53
N PRO A 19 -6.08 1.46 -7.47
CA PRO A 19 -6.82 2.37 -8.33
C PRO A 19 -8.00 1.67 -9.01
N ASP A 20 -9.14 2.36 -9.06
CA ASP A 20 -10.38 1.85 -9.69
C ASP A 20 -10.13 1.46 -11.15
N PRO A 21 -10.30 0.18 -11.52
CA PRO A 21 -10.02 -0.30 -12.86
C PRO A 21 -10.92 0.32 -13.93
N VAL A 22 -12.15 0.73 -13.58
CA VAL A 22 -13.06 1.42 -14.51
C VAL A 22 -12.51 2.80 -14.83
N ALA A 23 -12.04 3.53 -13.82
CA ALA A 23 -11.40 4.83 -14.03
C ALA A 23 -10.10 4.68 -14.84
N MET A 24 -9.22 3.75 -14.46
CA MET A 24 -7.95 3.53 -15.13
C MET A 24 -8.13 3.04 -16.58
N SER A 25 -9.11 2.18 -16.84
CA SER A 25 -9.40 1.73 -18.21
C SER A 25 -9.72 2.89 -19.15
N THR A 26 -10.38 3.96 -18.67
CA THR A 26 -10.66 5.15 -19.49
C THR A 26 -9.40 5.94 -19.85
N ALA A 27 -8.32 5.81 -19.08
CA ALA A 27 -7.03 6.43 -19.37
C ALA A 27 -6.14 5.55 -20.29
N VAL A 28 -6.34 4.24 -20.26
CA VAL A 28 -5.47 3.24 -20.90
C VAL A 28 -6.03 2.78 -22.25
N ALA A 29 -7.29 2.32 -22.27
CA ALA A 29 -7.89 1.68 -23.47
C ALA A 29 -7.94 2.57 -24.73
N PRO A 30 -8.23 3.89 -24.64
CA PRO A 30 -8.23 4.74 -25.83
C PRO A 30 -6.87 4.86 -26.53
N PHE A 31 -5.79 4.48 -25.87
CA PHE A 31 -4.42 4.51 -26.36
C PHE A 31 -3.85 3.12 -26.65
N GLY A 32 -4.74 2.11 -26.75
CA GLY A 32 -4.35 0.74 -27.12
C GLY A 32 -3.70 -0.09 -26.00
N GLY A 33 -3.69 0.41 -24.77
CA GLY A 33 -3.18 -0.35 -23.62
C GLY A 33 -4.16 -1.42 -23.15
N ASP A 34 -3.62 -2.48 -22.52
CA ASP A 34 -4.43 -3.56 -21.91
C ASP A 34 -5.09 -3.07 -20.62
N ALA A 35 -6.41 -2.92 -20.65
CA ALA A 35 -7.23 -2.49 -19.53
C ALA A 35 -7.81 -3.65 -18.71
N SER A 36 -7.32 -4.88 -18.87
CA SER A 36 -7.71 -6.00 -18.03
C SER A 36 -7.26 -5.79 -16.57
N ILE A 37 -8.05 -6.28 -15.61
CA ILE A 37 -7.72 -6.15 -14.17
C ILE A 37 -6.33 -6.68 -13.85
N PRO A 38 -5.89 -7.86 -14.34
CA PRO A 38 -4.53 -8.34 -14.09
C PRO A 38 -3.44 -7.40 -14.63
N SER A 39 -3.64 -6.81 -15.81
CA SER A 39 -2.69 -5.87 -16.39
C SER A 39 -2.62 -4.56 -15.60
N LEU A 40 -3.77 -4.00 -15.20
CA LEU A 40 -3.84 -2.80 -14.38
C LEU A 40 -3.24 -3.01 -12.98
N MET A 41 -3.44 -4.19 -12.38
CA MET A 41 -2.81 -4.57 -11.11
C MET A 41 -1.29 -4.68 -11.26
N ARG A 42 -0.81 -5.39 -12.29
CA ARG A 42 0.63 -5.49 -12.60
C ARG A 42 1.26 -4.11 -12.79
N ALA A 43 0.54 -3.21 -13.49
CA ALA A 43 1.00 -1.86 -13.77
C ALA A 43 1.14 -1.00 -12.50
N HIS A 44 0.28 -1.21 -11.50
CA HIS A 44 0.40 -0.52 -10.22
C HIS A 44 1.75 -0.84 -9.56
N TYR A 45 2.12 -2.11 -9.41
CA TYR A 45 3.38 -2.50 -8.76
C TYR A 45 4.60 -2.08 -9.58
N ALA A 46 4.55 -2.18 -10.92
CA ALA A 46 5.60 -1.63 -11.78
C ALA A 46 5.78 -0.11 -11.58
N GLY A 47 4.67 0.61 -11.43
CA GLY A 47 4.65 2.04 -11.14
C GLY A 47 5.30 2.35 -9.79
N MET A 48 4.94 1.62 -8.73
CA MET A 48 5.51 1.81 -7.39
C MET A 48 7.01 1.54 -7.38
N ALA A 49 7.47 0.46 -8.00
CA ALA A 49 8.89 0.15 -8.09
C ALA A 49 9.68 1.21 -8.86
N ARG A 50 9.12 1.78 -9.94
CA ARG A 50 9.75 2.89 -10.67
C ARG A 50 9.81 4.15 -9.81
N LEU A 51 8.76 4.45 -9.07
CA LEU A 51 8.70 5.59 -8.15
C LEU A 51 9.73 5.47 -7.04
N ASP A 52 9.86 4.30 -6.41
CA ASP A 52 10.84 4.02 -5.36
C ASP A 52 12.29 4.16 -5.88
N ARG A 53 12.60 3.64 -7.09
CA ARG A 53 13.92 3.83 -7.71
C ARG A 53 14.22 5.29 -8.01
N PHE A 54 13.23 6.02 -8.51
CA PHE A 54 13.38 7.46 -8.75
C PHE A 54 13.66 8.20 -7.44
N ALA A 55 12.94 7.87 -6.38
CA ALA A 55 13.13 8.46 -5.06
C ALA A 55 14.53 8.20 -4.49
N ALA A 56 14.98 6.94 -4.54
CA ALA A 56 16.30 6.54 -4.05
C ALA A 56 17.46 7.25 -4.79
N GLN A 57 17.26 7.58 -6.08
CA GLN A 57 18.26 8.28 -6.89
C GLN A 57 18.35 9.80 -6.62
N HIS A 58 17.28 10.39 -6.08
CA HIS A 58 17.16 11.84 -5.96
C HIS A 58 17.24 12.37 -4.53
N ASP A 59 17.62 11.51 -3.55
CA ASP A 59 17.82 11.83 -2.12
C ASP A 59 16.75 12.79 -1.54
N LYS A 60 15.47 12.42 -1.75
CA LYS A 60 14.34 13.24 -1.33
C LYS A 60 13.69 12.66 -0.10
N ASP A 61 13.84 13.40 1.00
CA ASP A 61 13.32 13.03 2.33
C ASP A 61 11.78 13.01 2.44
N THR A 62 11.05 13.49 1.43
CA THR A 62 9.58 13.57 1.48
C THR A 62 8.93 13.34 0.13
N ILE A 63 7.91 12.50 0.11
CA ILE A 63 7.12 12.15 -1.07
C ILE A 63 6.15 13.27 -1.49
N ASP A 64 5.80 14.20 -0.62
CA ASP A 64 4.97 15.37 -0.95
C ASP A 64 5.53 16.23 -2.08
N SER A 65 6.84 16.11 -2.36
CA SER A 65 7.50 16.76 -3.50
C SER A 65 7.65 15.86 -4.72
N PHE A 66 7.19 14.59 -4.66
CA PHE A 66 7.29 13.69 -5.80
C PHE A 66 6.21 13.97 -6.82
N SER A 67 6.64 14.22 -8.03
CA SER A 67 5.81 14.01 -9.19
C SER A 67 5.46 12.51 -9.28
N TRP A 68 4.20 12.17 -9.29
CA TRP A 68 3.72 10.82 -9.63
C TRP A 68 3.98 10.47 -11.11
N GLU A 69 4.82 11.25 -11.79
CA GLU A 69 5.17 11.05 -13.19
C GLU A 69 5.89 9.71 -13.43
N PRO A 70 6.95 9.34 -12.64
CA PRO A 70 7.61 8.04 -12.83
C PRO A 70 6.66 6.85 -12.65
N TYR A 71 5.71 6.94 -11.69
CA TYR A 71 4.67 5.94 -11.52
C TYR A 71 3.78 5.85 -12.76
N ARG A 72 3.23 6.99 -13.24
CA ARG A 72 2.34 7.00 -14.41
C ARG A 72 3.03 6.54 -15.67
N GLU A 73 4.31 6.89 -15.85
CA GLU A 73 5.10 6.44 -17.00
C GLU A 73 5.23 4.91 -17.01
N ALA A 74 5.70 4.32 -15.90
CA ALA A 74 5.83 2.88 -15.78
C ALA A 74 4.49 2.15 -15.86
N TYR A 75 3.43 2.77 -15.31
CA TYR A 75 2.07 2.24 -15.44
C TYR A 75 1.65 2.11 -16.89
N MET A 76 1.80 3.19 -17.72
CA MET A 76 1.45 3.19 -19.14
C MET A 76 2.33 2.25 -19.95
N GLU A 77 3.60 2.15 -19.61
CA GLU A 77 4.53 1.18 -20.21
C GLU A 77 4.08 -0.26 -19.94
N SER A 78 3.78 -0.57 -18.69
CA SER A 78 3.39 -1.93 -18.25
C SER A 78 2.10 -2.41 -18.90
N VAL A 79 1.11 -1.54 -19.10
CA VAL A 79 -0.14 -1.90 -19.81
C VAL A 79 0.00 -1.89 -21.34
N GLY A 80 1.20 -1.63 -21.88
CA GLY A 80 1.47 -1.69 -23.31
C GLY A 80 1.00 -0.49 -24.11
N VAL A 81 0.79 0.70 -23.51
CA VAL A 81 0.53 1.93 -24.26
C VAL A 81 1.76 2.27 -25.11
N PRO A 82 1.60 2.48 -26.45
CA PRO A 82 2.71 2.87 -27.34
C PRO A 82 3.41 4.13 -26.84
N GLU A 83 4.73 4.19 -26.95
CA GLU A 83 5.55 5.30 -26.46
C GLU A 83 5.05 6.68 -26.91
N VAL A 84 4.66 6.80 -28.18
CA VAL A 84 4.14 8.04 -28.76
C VAL A 84 2.85 8.54 -28.09
N ASP A 85 2.04 7.64 -27.53
CA ASP A 85 0.76 7.95 -26.91
C ASP A 85 0.85 8.08 -25.38
N ARG A 86 1.97 7.64 -24.75
CA ARG A 86 2.15 7.67 -23.29
C ARG A 86 1.94 9.06 -22.67
N PRO A 87 2.47 10.17 -23.25
CA PRO A 87 2.24 11.49 -22.66
C PRO A 87 0.75 11.87 -22.56
N ALA A 88 -0.04 11.55 -23.57
CA ALA A 88 -1.48 11.83 -23.59
C ALA A 88 -2.24 10.92 -22.61
N ALA A 89 -1.88 9.65 -22.54
CA ALA A 89 -2.45 8.70 -21.58
C ALA A 89 -2.12 9.09 -20.13
N GLN A 90 -0.89 9.48 -19.84
CA GLN A 90 -0.47 9.96 -18.50
C GLN A 90 -1.22 11.22 -18.08
N GLU A 91 -1.39 12.19 -19.00
CA GLU A 91 -2.14 13.41 -18.70
C GLU A 91 -3.62 13.09 -18.41
N ARG A 92 -4.20 12.13 -19.13
CA ARG A 92 -5.55 11.66 -18.85
C ARG A 92 -5.64 10.97 -17.49
N ALA A 93 -4.70 10.08 -17.15
CA ALA A 93 -4.62 9.44 -15.83
C ALA A 93 -4.44 10.49 -14.73
N ARG A 94 -3.57 11.50 -14.91
CA ARG A 94 -3.34 12.58 -13.95
C ARG A 94 -4.64 13.30 -13.56
N LYS A 95 -5.54 13.52 -14.52
CA LYS A 95 -6.83 14.16 -14.27
C LYS A 95 -7.80 13.29 -13.45
N MET A 96 -7.56 11.98 -13.38
CA MET A 96 -8.38 11.04 -12.61
C MET A 96 -7.86 10.82 -11.20
N PHE A 97 -6.61 11.22 -10.92
CA PHE A 97 -6.03 11.13 -9.59
C PHE A 97 -6.83 11.99 -8.62
N SER A 98 -7.49 11.33 -7.68
CA SER A 98 -8.30 11.93 -6.63
C SER A 98 -8.21 11.06 -5.38
N PRO A 99 -8.61 11.59 -4.21
CA PRO A 99 -8.68 10.79 -2.98
C PRO A 99 -9.53 9.52 -3.08
N PHE A 100 -10.45 9.45 -4.05
CA PHE A 100 -11.39 8.34 -4.25
C PHE A 100 -10.95 7.37 -5.33
N LEU A 101 -9.77 7.53 -5.93
CA LEU A 101 -9.29 6.62 -6.97
C LEU A 101 -8.93 5.25 -6.40
N TRP A 102 -8.29 5.20 -5.22
CA TRP A 102 -7.92 3.95 -4.53
C TRP A 102 -9.12 3.38 -3.79
N ARG A 103 -9.84 2.47 -4.43
CA ARG A 103 -11.05 1.85 -3.87
C ARG A 103 -11.38 0.45 -4.40
N PHE A 104 -10.57 -0.09 -5.30
CA PHE A 104 -10.80 -1.42 -5.84
C PHE A 104 -10.14 -2.47 -4.92
N PRO A 105 -10.91 -3.36 -4.25
CA PRO A 105 -10.35 -4.31 -3.30
C PRO A 105 -9.53 -5.40 -4.00
N ILE A 106 -8.47 -5.85 -3.34
CA ILE A 106 -7.67 -7.01 -3.71
C ILE A 106 -8.20 -8.20 -2.92
N ASP A 107 -9.09 -8.98 -3.52
CA ASP A 107 -9.83 -10.06 -2.85
C ASP A 107 -8.92 -11.07 -2.14
N ASP A 108 -7.78 -11.44 -2.76
CA ASP A 108 -6.79 -12.34 -2.17
C ASP A 108 -6.18 -11.77 -0.88
N SER A 109 -5.84 -10.49 -0.87
CA SER A 109 -5.34 -9.79 0.31
C SER A 109 -6.40 -9.69 1.42
N VAL A 110 -7.66 -9.45 1.04
CA VAL A 110 -8.79 -9.44 2.01
C VAL A 110 -9.00 -10.82 2.62
N ALA A 111 -8.91 -11.89 1.83
CA ALA A 111 -8.98 -13.26 2.33
C ALA A 111 -7.83 -13.58 3.30
N ALA A 112 -6.61 -13.10 2.99
CA ALA A 112 -5.46 -13.23 3.89
C ALA A 112 -5.68 -12.46 5.21
N LEU A 113 -6.23 -11.24 5.15
CA LEU A 113 -6.54 -10.43 6.32
C LEU A 113 -7.54 -11.14 7.24
N TRP A 114 -8.59 -11.79 6.69
CA TRP A 114 -9.53 -12.61 7.46
C TRP A 114 -8.82 -13.77 8.16
N ARG A 115 -7.90 -14.47 7.48
CA ARG A 115 -7.13 -15.57 8.10
C ARG A 115 -6.29 -15.10 9.27
N LEU A 116 -5.61 -13.96 9.12
CA LEU A 116 -4.81 -13.36 10.18
C LEU A 116 -5.69 -12.93 11.36
N HIS A 117 -6.84 -12.30 11.11
CA HIS A 117 -7.79 -11.93 12.14
C HIS A 117 -8.29 -13.16 12.94
N LEU A 118 -8.68 -14.22 12.22
CA LEU A 118 -9.18 -15.46 12.85
C LEU A 118 -8.10 -16.20 13.67
N SER A 119 -6.81 -15.94 13.41
CA SER A 119 -5.72 -16.46 14.26
C SER A 119 -5.57 -15.69 15.58
N GLY A 120 -6.36 -14.63 15.79
CA GLY A 120 -6.27 -13.76 16.96
C GLY A 120 -5.12 -12.75 16.92
N LEU A 121 -4.53 -12.52 15.73
CA LEU A 121 -3.46 -11.55 15.55
C LEU A 121 -4.01 -10.12 15.71
N PRO A 122 -3.40 -9.26 16.55
CA PRO A 122 -3.67 -7.83 16.55
C PRO A 122 -3.29 -7.17 15.24
N ILE A 123 -4.25 -6.49 14.59
CA ILE A 123 -4.09 -5.89 13.27
C ILE A 123 -4.49 -4.41 13.32
N GLY A 124 -3.72 -3.55 12.62
CA GLY A 124 -4.06 -2.15 12.36
C GLY A 124 -3.68 -1.72 10.95
N ILE A 125 -4.20 -0.57 10.55
CA ILE A 125 -3.91 0.05 9.25
C ILE A 125 -3.24 1.41 9.50
N VAL A 126 -2.17 1.72 8.74
CA VAL A 126 -1.50 3.03 8.74
C VAL A 126 -1.22 3.43 7.30
N SER A 127 -1.94 4.41 6.78
CA SER A 127 -1.91 4.75 5.35
C SER A 127 -1.65 6.23 5.09
N ASN A 128 -0.89 6.51 4.02
CA ASN A 128 -0.82 7.84 3.44
C ASN A 128 -2.08 8.08 2.61
N ALA A 129 -3.02 8.86 3.16
CA ALA A 129 -4.33 9.09 2.56
C ALA A 129 -4.81 10.54 2.77
N SER A 130 -6.03 10.84 2.39
CA SER A 130 -6.58 12.20 2.37
C SER A 130 -7.82 12.36 3.28
N GLY A 131 -7.88 11.61 4.40
CA GLY A 131 -8.95 11.68 5.39
C GLY A 131 -10.15 10.75 5.14
N GLN A 132 -10.09 9.86 4.14
CA GLN A 132 -11.21 8.99 3.77
C GLN A 132 -10.90 7.48 3.81
N VAL A 133 -9.67 7.09 4.18
CA VAL A 133 -9.22 5.70 4.02
C VAL A 133 -10.08 4.72 4.82
N GLU A 134 -10.44 5.03 6.06
CA GLU A 134 -11.28 4.15 6.89
C GLU A 134 -12.66 3.94 6.27
N ALA A 135 -13.31 5.04 5.84
CA ALA A 135 -14.61 4.96 5.17
C ALA A 135 -14.54 4.18 3.86
N THR A 136 -13.46 4.32 3.10
CA THR A 136 -13.22 3.57 1.87
C THR A 136 -13.08 2.08 2.16
N LEU A 137 -12.21 1.69 3.09
CA LEU A 137 -12.00 0.28 3.46
C LEU A 137 -13.29 -0.37 3.98
N ALA A 138 -14.05 0.35 4.82
CA ALA A 138 -15.33 -0.12 5.34
C ALA A 138 -16.38 -0.30 4.22
N SER A 139 -16.50 0.67 3.31
CA SER A 139 -17.46 0.61 2.19
C SER A 139 -17.17 -0.52 1.20
N GLN A 140 -15.91 -0.89 1.07
CA GLN A 140 -15.45 -2.01 0.23
C GLN A 140 -15.40 -3.35 0.99
N CYS A 141 -15.91 -3.39 2.23
CA CYS A 141 -15.90 -4.59 3.09
C CYS A 141 -14.48 -5.18 3.31
N VAL A 142 -13.44 -4.35 3.24
CA VAL A 142 -12.06 -4.76 3.51
C VAL A 142 -11.84 -4.88 5.02
N CYS A 143 -11.91 -3.77 5.74
CA CYS A 143 -11.79 -3.74 7.21
C CYS A 143 -12.40 -2.46 7.77
N GLN A 144 -12.65 -2.44 9.08
CA GLN A 144 -13.09 -1.26 9.84
C GLN A 144 -12.71 -1.40 11.32
N VAL A 145 -12.71 -0.28 12.04
CA VAL A 145 -12.63 -0.33 13.51
C VAL A 145 -13.99 -0.73 14.07
N GLY A 146 -14.03 -1.73 14.95
CA GLY A 146 -15.26 -2.25 15.54
C GLY A 146 -16.04 -3.19 14.62
N SER A 147 -17.36 -3.25 14.81
CA SER A 147 -18.24 -4.17 14.08
C SER A 147 -18.57 -3.65 12.69
N GLY A 148 -18.62 -4.54 11.70
CA GLY A 148 -18.95 -4.21 10.32
C GLY A 148 -18.89 -5.42 9.40
N ALA A 149 -18.97 -5.19 8.08
CA ALA A 149 -18.94 -6.25 7.07
C ALA A 149 -17.52 -6.71 6.72
N GLY A 150 -16.51 -5.85 6.91
CA GLY A 150 -15.12 -6.18 6.70
C GLY A 150 -14.44 -6.76 7.95
N VAL A 151 -13.13 -6.97 7.87
CA VAL A 151 -12.33 -7.50 8.98
C VAL A 151 -12.25 -6.47 10.11
N PRO A 152 -12.59 -6.83 11.38
CA PRO A 152 -12.37 -5.95 12.49
C PRO A 152 -10.88 -5.72 12.74
N VAL A 153 -10.46 -4.45 12.76
CA VAL A 153 -9.08 -4.02 13.08
C VAL A 153 -9.07 -3.12 14.30
N LEU A 154 -7.90 -2.97 14.94
CA LEU A 154 -7.77 -2.21 16.18
C LEU A 154 -7.75 -0.70 15.94
N ILE A 155 -7.18 -0.28 14.83
CA ILE A 155 -6.99 1.12 14.48
C ILE A 155 -6.84 1.27 12.96
N VAL A 156 -7.34 2.39 12.44
CA VAL A 156 -7.03 2.88 11.09
C VAL A 156 -6.46 4.28 11.24
N THR A 157 -5.20 4.47 10.87
CA THR A 157 -4.51 5.76 10.89
C THR A 157 -4.44 6.32 9.48
N ASP A 158 -4.99 7.52 9.29
CA ASP A 158 -4.91 8.30 8.05
C ASP A 158 -3.91 9.45 8.25
N SER A 159 -2.91 9.55 7.37
CA SER A 159 -1.86 10.57 7.47
C SER A 159 -2.40 12.00 7.47
N HIS A 160 -3.50 12.27 6.77
CA HIS A 160 -4.17 13.57 6.77
C HIS A 160 -4.75 13.91 8.15
N ALA A 161 -5.31 12.92 8.84
CA ALA A 161 -5.88 13.14 10.18
C ALA A 161 -4.80 13.40 11.23
N VAL A 162 -3.63 12.74 11.13
CA VAL A 162 -2.49 12.93 12.05
C VAL A 162 -1.59 14.10 11.67
N GLY A 163 -1.70 14.62 10.45
CA GLY A 163 -0.91 15.76 9.97
C GLY A 163 0.52 15.42 9.55
N VAL A 164 0.91 14.14 9.53
CA VAL A 164 2.21 13.66 9.05
C VAL A 164 2.04 12.37 8.24
N ALA A 165 2.89 12.18 7.22
CA ALA A 165 2.82 11.05 6.30
C ALA A 165 4.09 10.19 6.37
N LYS A 166 4.01 8.92 5.97
CA LYS A 166 5.19 8.06 5.75
C LYS A 166 6.13 8.73 4.73
N PRO A 167 7.44 8.67 4.90
CA PRO A 167 8.19 7.85 5.85
C PRO A 167 8.42 8.48 7.22
N HIS A 168 7.75 9.58 7.59
CA HIS A 168 7.89 10.17 8.91
C HIS A 168 7.33 9.23 9.99
N PRO A 169 8.11 8.88 11.06
CA PRO A 169 7.70 7.89 12.06
C PRO A 169 6.45 8.28 12.87
N GLY A 170 6.15 9.58 12.95
CA GLY A 170 5.01 10.10 13.69
C GLY A 170 3.66 9.57 13.22
N VAL A 171 3.53 9.14 11.95
CA VAL A 171 2.28 8.55 11.44
C VAL A 171 1.94 7.21 12.12
N PHE A 172 2.93 6.50 12.66
CA PHE A 172 2.75 5.22 13.35
C PHE A 172 2.50 5.38 14.86
N ALA A 173 2.65 6.58 15.42
CA ALA A 173 2.72 6.80 16.86
C ALA A 173 1.49 6.25 17.61
N ASP A 174 0.27 6.53 17.14
CA ASP A 174 -0.96 6.10 17.79
C ASP A 174 -1.13 4.58 17.72
N ALA A 175 -0.80 3.97 16.56
CA ALA A 175 -0.88 2.52 16.39
C ALA A 175 0.14 1.79 17.28
N ILE A 176 1.37 2.29 17.36
CA ILE A 176 2.40 1.74 18.25
C ILE A 176 1.98 1.90 19.71
N ALA A 177 1.51 3.06 20.14
CA ALA A 177 1.06 3.31 21.50
C ALA A 177 -0.09 2.37 21.90
N LEU A 178 -1.05 2.16 20.99
CA LEU A 178 -2.16 1.22 21.21
C LEU A 178 -1.66 -0.22 21.39
N LEU A 179 -0.74 -0.68 20.55
CA LEU A 179 -0.18 -2.04 20.63
C LEU A 179 0.69 -2.22 21.87
N ASN A 180 1.51 -1.21 22.20
CA ASN A 180 2.33 -1.22 23.42
C ASN A 180 1.47 -1.27 24.70
N SER A 181 0.32 -0.58 24.72
CA SER A 181 -0.62 -0.63 25.84
C SER A 181 -1.24 -2.03 26.06
N ARG A 182 -1.16 -2.89 25.03
CA ARG A 182 -1.56 -4.30 25.06
C ARG A 182 -0.40 -5.26 25.38
N GLY A 183 0.77 -4.72 25.72
CA GLY A 183 1.96 -5.50 26.06
C GLY A 183 2.77 -5.99 24.86
N ILE A 184 2.52 -5.47 23.67
CA ILE A 184 3.26 -5.84 22.45
C ILE A 184 4.41 -4.84 22.26
N ALA A 185 5.65 -5.31 22.30
CA ALA A 185 6.83 -4.47 22.11
C ALA A 185 6.95 -4.00 20.65
N THR A 186 7.49 -2.79 20.42
CA THR A 186 7.58 -2.17 19.10
C THR A 186 8.36 -3.02 18.09
N ASP A 187 9.45 -3.66 18.52
CA ASP A 187 10.28 -4.58 17.72
C ASP A 187 9.60 -5.93 17.42
N ARG A 188 8.42 -6.18 18.02
CA ARG A 188 7.56 -7.35 17.77
C ARG A 188 6.39 -7.03 16.84
N ILE A 189 6.38 -5.85 16.23
CA ILE A 189 5.35 -5.40 15.28
C ILE A 189 5.94 -5.41 13.87
N ALA A 190 5.32 -6.17 12.95
CA ALA A 190 5.61 -6.07 11.53
C ALA A 190 4.78 -4.95 10.89
N TYR A 191 5.33 -4.33 9.85
CA TYR A 191 4.60 -3.42 8.97
C TYR A 191 4.70 -3.88 7.52
N VAL A 192 3.56 -4.03 6.85
CA VAL A 192 3.46 -4.49 5.46
C VAL A 192 2.99 -3.35 4.58
N GLY A 193 3.73 -3.07 3.51
CA GLY A 193 3.36 -2.08 2.49
C GLY A 193 4.03 -2.38 1.16
N ASP A 194 3.71 -1.64 0.10
CA ASP A 194 4.16 -1.87 -1.27
C ASP A 194 5.21 -0.85 -1.77
N SER A 195 5.60 0.12 -0.92
CA SER A 195 6.62 1.13 -1.24
C SER A 195 7.87 0.96 -0.39
N PHE A 196 9.03 0.87 -1.03
CA PHE A 196 10.29 0.82 -0.29
C PHE A 196 10.55 2.13 0.48
N VAL A 197 10.32 3.26 -0.15
CA VAL A 197 10.61 4.57 0.47
C VAL A 197 9.62 4.89 1.58
N ASN A 198 8.32 4.76 1.31
CA ASN A 198 7.30 5.10 2.30
C ASN A 198 7.19 4.06 3.41
N ASP A 199 7.04 2.80 3.01
CA ASP A 199 6.63 1.74 3.93
C ASP A 199 7.84 1.14 4.63
N VAL A 200 8.84 0.70 3.86
CA VAL A 200 10.05 0.14 4.45
C VAL A 200 10.82 1.23 5.21
N GLY A 201 11.01 2.40 4.60
CA GLY A 201 11.67 3.55 5.25
C GLY A 201 10.91 4.02 6.48
N GLY A 202 9.60 4.20 6.38
CA GLY A 202 8.75 4.63 7.49
C GLY A 202 8.74 3.65 8.66
N ALA A 203 8.60 2.35 8.38
CA ALA A 203 8.63 1.30 9.39
C ALA A 203 9.99 1.26 10.12
N ARG A 204 11.10 1.32 9.39
CA ARG A 204 12.44 1.40 9.98
C ARG A 204 12.60 2.62 10.88
N ASN A 205 12.15 3.79 10.43
CA ASN A 205 12.21 5.04 11.21
C ASN A 205 11.36 4.97 12.49
N ALA A 206 10.29 4.17 12.49
CA ALA A 206 9.42 3.96 13.64
C ALA A 206 9.85 2.79 14.55
N GLY A 207 10.93 2.07 14.21
CA GLY A 207 11.41 0.90 14.96
C GLY A 207 10.58 -0.37 14.74
N LEU A 208 9.76 -0.40 13.68
CA LEU A 208 8.97 -1.55 13.25
C LEU A 208 9.79 -2.45 12.32
N HIS A 209 9.32 -3.68 12.12
CA HIS A 209 9.94 -4.60 11.15
C HIS A 209 9.20 -4.52 9.82
N PRO A 210 9.83 -3.99 8.74
CA PRO A 210 9.18 -3.90 7.44
C PRO A 210 9.15 -5.23 6.70
N LEU A 211 8.02 -5.50 6.03
CA LEU A 211 7.83 -6.54 5.03
C LEU A 211 7.31 -5.86 3.75
N LEU A 212 8.11 -5.86 2.69
CA LEU A 212 7.70 -5.27 1.42
C LEU A 212 6.85 -6.26 0.63
N LEU A 213 5.63 -5.87 0.31
CA LEU A 213 4.75 -6.61 -0.61
C LEU A 213 5.20 -6.37 -2.06
N ASP A 214 5.81 -7.38 -2.65
CA ASP A 214 6.41 -7.34 -4.00
C ASP A 214 5.98 -8.56 -4.82
N PRO A 215 4.72 -8.61 -5.30
CA PRO A 215 4.14 -9.78 -5.95
C PRO A 215 4.80 -10.18 -7.27
N TYR A 216 5.62 -9.29 -7.83
CA TYR A 216 6.20 -9.48 -9.17
C TYR A 216 7.73 -9.38 -9.18
N ASP A 217 8.37 -9.39 -8.00
CA ASP A 217 9.84 -9.27 -7.86
C ASP A 217 10.42 -7.99 -8.51
N ASP A 218 9.67 -6.90 -8.45
CA ASP A 218 10.10 -5.60 -9.00
C ASP A 218 11.14 -4.90 -8.12
N HIS A 219 11.30 -5.29 -6.84
CA HIS A 219 12.19 -4.66 -5.87
C HIS A 219 13.38 -5.55 -5.46
N VAL A 220 13.83 -6.44 -6.34
CA VAL A 220 14.95 -7.39 -6.04
C VAL A 220 16.26 -6.69 -5.65
N ASP A 221 16.45 -5.44 -6.10
CA ASP A 221 17.67 -4.66 -5.87
C ASP A 221 17.63 -3.90 -4.52
N PHE A 222 16.50 -3.93 -3.81
CA PHE A 222 16.36 -3.23 -2.54
C PHE A 222 16.67 -4.13 -1.35
N ASP A 223 17.40 -3.58 -0.38
CA ASP A 223 17.75 -4.28 0.87
C ASP A 223 16.55 -4.28 1.83
N CYS A 224 15.63 -5.22 1.67
CA CYS A 224 14.50 -5.42 2.57
C CYS A 224 13.96 -6.86 2.49
N GLU A 225 13.26 -7.29 3.55
CA GLU A 225 12.52 -8.55 3.53
C GLU A 225 11.27 -8.38 2.66
N ARG A 226 11.06 -9.28 1.70
CA ARG A 226 9.96 -9.23 0.73
C ARG A 226 9.01 -10.40 0.93
N ILE A 227 7.74 -10.15 0.67
CA ILE A 227 6.67 -11.14 0.57
C ILE A 227 5.97 -10.98 -0.78
N THR A 228 5.47 -12.07 -1.34
CA THR A 228 4.78 -12.04 -2.64
C THR A 228 3.26 -11.92 -2.48
N SER A 229 2.76 -12.22 -1.28
CA SER A 229 1.34 -12.15 -0.93
C SER A 229 1.16 -11.80 0.55
N VAL A 230 0.05 -11.16 0.89
CA VAL A 230 -0.37 -10.93 2.29
C VAL A 230 -0.53 -12.28 3.04
N HIS A 231 -0.81 -13.38 2.33
CA HIS A 231 -0.84 -14.73 2.91
C HIS A 231 0.49 -15.14 3.53
N ASP A 232 1.63 -14.65 3.00
CA ASP A 232 2.97 -15.00 3.50
C ASP A 232 3.22 -14.48 4.91
N VAL A 233 2.48 -13.45 5.35
CA VAL A 233 2.56 -12.91 6.73
C VAL A 233 2.32 -14.00 7.76
N ALA A 234 1.49 -14.99 7.46
CA ALA A 234 1.21 -16.12 8.35
C ALA A 234 2.46 -16.96 8.69
N ASN A 235 3.53 -16.85 7.92
CA ASN A 235 4.80 -17.56 8.19
C ASN A 235 5.61 -16.89 9.32
N PHE A 236 5.26 -15.68 9.71
CA PHE A 236 5.98 -14.85 10.67
C PHE A 236 5.24 -14.66 12.01
N VAL A 237 3.94 -15.00 12.09
CA VAL A 237 3.05 -14.69 13.22
C VAL A 237 2.45 -15.93 13.88
#